data_1e0990b21c05024ef2af345cf89d6306
#
_entry.id   1e0990b21c05024ef2af345cf89d6306
#
_cell.length_a   1.000
_cell.length_b   1.000
_cell.length_c   1.000
_cell.angle_alpha   90.00
_cell.angle_beta   90.00
_cell.angle_gamma   90.00
#
_symmetry.space_group_name_H-M   'P 1'
#
loop_
_entity.id
_entity.type
_entity.pdbx_description
1 polymer ?
#
loop_
_entity_poly.entity_id
_entity_poly.type
_entity_poly.pdbx_seq_one_letter_code
_entity_poly.pdbx_strand_id
1 'polypeptide(L)' 'MNIKKAFSNSLLSLLYKKPLSKITIGDLLEDTELSRQTFYNHFLDKNDLIAYVYDTVIVNRFNEGFIFLYAV' A
#
# COMPACT_ATOMS: atom_id res chain seq x y z
N MET A 1 6.13 -10.65 11.07
CA MET A 1 5.60 -10.13 9.79
C MET A 1 5.03 -8.73 9.99
N ASN A 2 5.33 -7.82 9.07
CA ASN A 2 4.70 -6.50 9.08
C ASN A 2 3.42 -6.55 8.24
N ILE A 3 2.29 -6.53 8.90
CA ILE A 3 0.98 -6.67 8.24
C ILE A 3 0.70 -5.50 7.29
N LYS A 4 0.99 -4.27 7.72
CA LYS A 4 0.78 -3.11 6.86
C LYS A 4 1.63 -3.19 5.59
N LYS A 5 2.88 -3.62 5.73
CA LYS A 5 3.77 -3.78 4.60
C LYS A 5 3.30 -4.91 3.67
N ALA A 6 2.76 -5.99 4.23
CA ALA A 6 2.25 -7.09 3.43
C ALA A 6 1.11 -6.61 2.52
N PHE A 7 0.16 -5.84 3.06
CA PHE A 7 -0.94 -5.30 2.26
C PHE A 7 -0.45 -4.25 1.27
N SER A 8 0.51 -3.43 1.66
CA SER A 8 1.11 -2.43 0.77
C SER A 8 1.78 -3.10 -0.44
N ASN A 9 2.58 -4.12 -0.18
CA ASN A 9 3.25 -4.86 -1.25
C ASN A 9 2.25 -5.57 -2.15
N SER A 10 1.19 -6.12 -1.57
CA SER A 10 0.12 -6.77 -2.34
C SER A 10 -0.57 -5.77 -3.28
N LEU A 11 -0.91 -4.59 -2.77
CA LEU A 11 -1.53 -3.56 -3.59
C LEU A 11 -0.64 -3.17 -4.76
N LEU A 12 0.65 -2.92 -4.50
CA LEU A 12 1.59 -2.55 -5.55
C LEU A 12 1.74 -3.67 -6.59
N SER A 13 1.78 -4.92 -6.15
CA SER A 13 1.87 -6.07 -7.03
C SER A 13 0.64 -6.19 -7.92
N LEU A 14 -0.55 -6.02 -7.35
CA LEU A 14 -1.81 -6.13 -8.09
C LEU A 14 -1.97 -5.02 -9.13
N LEU A 15 -1.35 -3.87 -8.93
CA LEU A 15 -1.41 -2.78 -9.89
C LEU A 15 -0.76 -3.14 -11.23
N TYR A 16 0.10 -4.15 -11.27
CA TYR A 16 0.63 -4.65 -12.55
C TYR A 16 -0.43 -5.42 -13.34
N LYS A 17 -1.49 -5.88 -12.69
CA LYS A 17 -2.52 -6.73 -13.32
C LYS A 17 -3.79 -5.98 -13.63
N LYS A 18 -4.16 -4.98 -12.82
CA LYS A 18 -5.40 -4.24 -13.02
C LYS A 18 -5.32 -2.86 -12.36
N PRO A 19 -6.16 -1.93 -12.83
CA PRO A 19 -6.15 -0.56 -12.29
C PRO A 19 -6.63 -0.53 -10.84
N LEU A 20 -6.20 0.49 -10.13
CA LEU A 20 -6.49 0.66 -8.71
C LEU A 20 -8.00 0.61 -8.42
N SER A 21 -8.82 1.20 -9.29
CA SER A 21 -10.28 1.21 -9.11
C SER A 21 -10.91 -0.17 -9.16
N LYS A 22 -10.23 -1.15 -9.74
CA LYS A 22 -10.73 -2.52 -9.86
C LYS A 22 -10.17 -3.45 -8.79
N ILE A 23 -9.18 -3.00 -8.03
CA ILE A 23 -8.61 -3.80 -6.94
C ILE A 23 -9.53 -3.70 -5.73
N THR A 24 -9.98 -4.85 -5.23
CA THR A 24 -10.87 -4.93 -4.07
C THR A 24 -10.10 -5.41 -2.84
N ILE A 25 -10.69 -5.20 -1.66
CA ILE A 25 -10.13 -5.78 -0.43
C ILE A 25 -10.05 -7.30 -0.57
N GLY A 26 -11.08 -7.93 -1.18
CA GLY A 26 -11.05 -9.36 -1.45
C GLY A 26 -9.83 -9.81 -2.23
N ASP A 27 -9.44 -9.04 -3.25
CA ASP A 27 -8.23 -9.32 -4.03
C ASP A 27 -6.99 -9.30 -3.15
N LEU A 28 -6.90 -8.34 -2.25
CA LEU A 28 -5.76 -8.21 -1.33
C LEU A 28 -5.72 -9.39 -0.35
N LEU A 29 -6.89 -9.80 0.14
CA LEU A 29 -6.96 -10.95 1.06
C LEU A 29 -6.54 -12.23 0.38
N GLU A 30 -6.96 -12.42 -0.86
CA GLU A 30 -6.58 -13.60 -1.63
C GLU A 30 -5.07 -13.61 -1.90
N ASP A 31 -4.51 -12.48 -2.28
CA ASP A 31 -3.09 -12.38 -2.60
C ASP A 31 -2.20 -12.55 -1.36
N THR A 32 -2.60 -11.97 -0.22
CA THR A 32 -1.82 -12.04 1.02
C THR A 32 -2.09 -13.29 1.84
N GLU A 33 -3.22 -13.97 1.60
CA GLU A 33 -3.72 -15.08 2.40
C GLU A 33 -4.02 -14.68 3.85
N LEU A 34 -4.20 -13.37 4.08
CA LEU A 34 -4.58 -12.84 5.40
C LEU A 34 -6.09 -12.69 5.49
N SER A 35 -6.60 -12.61 6.72
CA SER A 35 -8.05 -12.51 6.95
C SER A 35 -8.55 -11.08 6.80
N ARG A 36 -9.87 -10.96 6.55
CA ARG A 36 -10.53 -9.67 6.50
C ARG A 36 -10.42 -8.93 7.83
N GLN A 37 -10.52 -9.65 8.93
CA GLN A 37 -10.36 -9.04 10.25
C GLN A 37 -8.96 -8.47 10.42
N THR A 38 -7.93 -9.16 9.95
CA THR A 38 -6.55 -8.66 10.00
C THR A 38 -6.43 -7.36 9.22
N PHE A 39 -7.05 -7.27 8.04
CA PHE A 39 -7.05 -6.02 7.27
C PHE A 39 -7.68 -4.89 8.09
N TYR A 40 -8.88 -5.09 8.62
CA TYR A 40 -9.60 -4.03 9.34
C TYR A 40 -9.01 -3.73 10.72
N ASN A 41 -8.13 -4.57 11.23
CA ASN A 41 -7.35 -4.23 12.43
C ASN A 41 -6.30 -3.16 12.15
N HIS A 42 -5.90 -2.99 10.89
CA HIS A 42 -4.81 -2.08 10.51
C HIS A 42 -5.26 -0.93 9.62
N PHE A 43 -6.34 -1.10 8.87
CA PHE A 43 -6.84 -0.09 7.94
C PHE A 43 -8.35 0.03 8.06
N LEU A 44 -8.86 1.24 7.90
CA LEU A 44 -10.31 1.48 7.93
C LEU A 44 -10.99 0.93 6.68
N ASP A 45 -10.35 1.12 5.52
CA ASP A 45 -10.88 0.68 4.23
C ASP A 45 -9.75 0.68 3.20
N LYS A 46 -10.11 0.44 1.94
CA LYS A 46 -9.15 0.44 0.84
C LYS A 46 -8.47 1.80 0.68
N ASN A 47 -9.22 2.88 0.85
CA ASN A 47 -8.68 4.22 0.70
C ASN A 47 -7.62 4.51 1.77
N ASP A 48 -7.82 4.00 2.98
CA ASP A 48 -6.84 4.13 4.05
C ASP A 48 -5.53 3.42 3.69
N LEU A 49 -5.63 2.23 3.09
CA LEU A 49 -4.45 1.52 2.60
C LEU A 49 -3.75 2.30 1.48
N ILE A 50 -4.52 2.86 0.56
CA ILE A 50 -3.96 3.66 -0.54
C ILE A 50 -3.19 4.85 0.02
N ALA A 51 -3.76 5.54 1.01
CA ALA A 51 -3.10 6.68 1.65
C ALA A 51 -1.80 6.24 2.33
N TYR A 52 -1.80 5.09 2.99
CA TYR A 52 -0.60 4.54 3.61
C TYR A 52 0.50 4.25 2.58
N VAL A 53 0.13 3.63 1.46
CA VAL A 53 1.09 3.32 0.39
C VAL A 53 1.66 4.60 -0.19
N TYR A 54 0.80 5.56 -0.48
CA TYR A 54 1.22 6.84 -1.03
C TYR A 54 2.22 7.52 -0.09
N ASP A 55 1.88 7.59 1.19
CA ASP A 55 2.69 8.27 2.18
C ASP A 55 4.04 7.60 2.40
N THR A 56 4.05 6.26 2.50
CA THR A 56 5.28 5.55 2.86
C THR A 56 6.18 5.25 1.67
N VAL A 57 5.60 5.04 0.49
CA VAL A 57 6.37 4.62 -0.69
C VAL A 57 6.65 5.80 -1.61
N ILE A 58 5.63 6.60 -1.90
CA ILE A 58 5.74 7.66 -2.90
C ILE A 58 6.26 8.96 -2.28
N VAL A 59 5.61 9.42 -1.21
CA VAL A 59 5.97 10.70 -0.59
C VAL A 59 7.35 10.64 0.04
N ASN A 60 7.66 9.57 0.76
CA ASN A 60 8.98 9.43 1.37
C ASN A 60 10.10 9.41 0.33
N ARG A 61 9.89 8.71 -0.77
CA ARG A 61 10.88 8.70 -1.85
C ARG A 61 11.04 10.07 -2.49
N PHE A 62 9.93 10.75 -2.69
CA PHE A 62 9.96 12.11 -3.24
C PHE A 62 10.70 13.05 -2.31
N ASN A 63 10.41 12.99 -1.01
CA ASN A 63 11.06 13.84 -0.02
C ASN A 63 12.57 13.55 0.07
N GLU A 64 12.96 12.31 0.00
CA GLU A 64 14.38 11.94 -0.01
C GLU A 64 15.08 12.50 -1.23
N GLY A 65 14.48 12.37 -2.41
CA GLY A 65 15.02 12.92 -3.63
C GLY A 65 15.10 14.44 -3.61
N PHE A 66 14.06 15.07 -3.09
CA PHE A 66 13.99 16.52 -2.95
C PHE A 66 15.09 17.05 -2.02
N ILE A 67 15.26 16.41 -0.87
CA ILE A 67 16.29 16.78 0.10
C ILE A 67 17.67 16.60 -0.51
N PHE A 68 17.89 15.53 -1.23
CA PHE A 68 19.15 15.28 -1.90
C PHE A 68 19.49 16.38 -2.89
N LEU A 69 18.51 16.82 -3.68
CA LEU A 69 18.71 17.89 -4.64
C LEU A 69 19.06 19.21 -3.96
N TYR A 70 18.48 19.48 -2.82
CA TYR A 70 18.75 20.70 -2.08
C TYR A 70 20.02 20.64 -1.24
N ALA A 71 20.47 19.43 -0.91
CA ALA A 71 21.71 19.25 -0.15
C ALA A 71 22.96 19.40 -1.02
N VAL A 72 22.79 19.34 -2.31
CA VAL A 72 23.87 19.52 -3.28
C VAL A 72 23.94 20.98 -3.68
#